data_b52ee692032e0fa4f9be96757c865014
#
_entry.id   b52ee692032e0fa4f9be96757c865014
#
_cell.length_a   1.000
_cell.length_b   1.000
_cell.length_c   1.000
_cell.angle_alpha   90.00
_cell.angle_beta   90.00
_cell.angle_gamma   90.00
#
_symmetry.space_group_name_H-M   'P 1'
#
loop_
_entity.id
_entity.type
_entity.pdbx_description
1 polymer ?
#
loop_
_entity_poly.entity_id
_entity_poly.type
_entity_poly.pdbx_seq_one_letter_code
_entity_poly.pdbx_strand_id
1 'polypeptide(L)'
;VTVASTRRSKAPRWARLCLIFGIVIVVLAGGGFVAANQVINHYTDEVHKDDILGNIPQNERASQPPSGAPVTGPLNILMLGSDNADGSRAKTQNVQGQRADSIILFHIDKGFQHVYAFSIERDSYVKIPASGSWQGGRDKLNASLSYGGRALTVRTVQNLLGIKINYPVVISFAALIKAVDAVGGVDVTVDKTTYDNQMKRTWTKGTHHLTGLDAQQYLRQRHGLNGSDYDRMKRQQQVIRALVSKATTAGVLTNPYRLNGLIQTVISSVVVDQTTPVKDLIFAARGLGLSSVTFSTLKTNGNLLLNNTSYERVDSVAATALGKAITSDDFTTYFKKYPPNDVSHGS
;
A
#
# COMPACT_ATOMS: atom_id res chain seq x y z
N VAL A 1 -57.60 -52.92 19.74
CA VAL A 1 -56.57 -51.90 19.72
C VAL A 1 -56.38 -51.46 18.25
N THR A 2 -56.95 -50.31 17.90
CA THR A 2 -56.94 -49.75 16.54
C THR A 2 -55.71 -48.88 16.38
N VAL A 3 -54.74 -49.28 15.52
CA VAL A 3 -53.57 -48.53 15.21
C VAL A 3 -53.92 -47.46 14.15
N ALA A 4 -53.89 -46.18 14.56
CA ALA A 4 -54.13 -45.08 13.68
C ALA A 4 -52.94 -44.88 12.71
N SER A 5 -53.16 -45.08 11.41
CA SER A 5 -52.22 -44.80 10.35
C SER A 5 -52.06 -43.29 10.16
N THR A 6 -50.91 -42.75 10.53
CA THR A 6 -50.55 -41.36 10.26
C THR A 6 -50.25 -41.16 8.79
N ARG A 7 -51.20 -40.59 8.02
CA ARG A 7 -50.97 -40.11 6.65
C ARG A 7 -49.89 -39.02 6.67
N ARG A 8 -48.71 -39.33 6.16
CA ARG A 8 -47.67 -38.31 5.82
C ARG A 8 -48.21 -37.38 4.74
N SER A 9 -48.50 -36.15 5.11
CA SER A 9 -48.88 -35.09 4.19
C SER A 9 -47.70 -34.82 3.23
N LYS A 10 -47.89 -34.92 1.93
CA LYS A 10 -46.89 -34.56 0.95
C LYS A 10 -46.71 -33.05 1.01
N ALA A 11 -45.47 -32.57 1.28
CA ALA A 11 -45.13 -31.18 1.31
C ALA A 11 -45.61 -30.45 0.02
N PRO A 12 -46.26 -29.31 0.12
CA PRO A 12 -46.78 -28.57 -1.03
C PRO A 12 -45.67 -28.23 -2.03
N ARG A 13 -45.99 -28.16 -3.31
CA ARG A 13 -45.02 -27.91 -4.39
C ARG A 13 -44.20 -26.65 -4.21
N TRP A 14 -44.80 -25.57 -3.64
CA TRP A 14 -44.07 -24.33 -3.34
C TRP A 14 -43.00 -24.51 -2.27
N ALA A 15 -43.20 -25.33 -1.26
CA ALA A 15 -42.22 -25.62 -0.22
C ALA A 15 -40.98 -26.36 -0.77
N ARG A 16 -41.17 -27.22 -1.78
CA ARG A 16 -40.06 -27.86 -2.52
C ARG A 16 -39.29 -26.84 -3.37
N LEU A 17 -39.99 -25.89 -4.02
CA LEU A 17 -39.35 -24.81 -4.77
C LEU A 17 -38.53 -23.87 -3.86
N CYS A 18 -39.07 -23.50 -2.70
CA CYS A 18 -38.34 -22.72 -1.71
C CYS A 18 -37.08 -23.46 -1.18
N LEU A 19 -37.19 -24.76 -0.97
CA LEU A 19 -36.05 -25.57 -0.52
C LEU A 19 -34.98 -25.70 -1.60
N ILE A 20 -35.36 -25.91 -2.85
CA ILE A 20 -34.44 -25.94 -4.00
C ILE A 20 -33.78 -24.55 -4.17
N PHE A 21 -34.57 -23.47 -4.09
CA PHE A 21 -34.05 -22.09 -4.21
C PHE A 21 -33.10 -21.75 -3.04
N GLY A 22 -33.43 -22.18 -1.81
CA GLY A 22 -32.54 -22.06 -0.64
C GLY A 22 -31.23 -22.81 -0.83
N ILE A 23 -31.29 -24.07 -1.33
CA ILE A 23 -30.08 -24.86 -1.62
C ILE A 23 -29.25 -24.20 -2.74
N VAL A 24 -29.88 -23.69 -3.79
CA VAL A 24 -29.18 -22.99 -4.87
C VAL A 24 -28.49 -21.72 -4.34
N ILE A 25 -29.14 -20.94 -3.48
CA ILE A 25 -28.51 -19.77 -2.84
C ILE A 25 -27.32 -20.18 -1.97
N VAL A 26 -27.46 -21.24 -1.16
CA VAL A 26 -26.37 -21.75 -0.31
C VAL A 26 -25.21 -22.29 -1.16
N VAL A 27 -25.49 -22.99 -2.25
CA VAL A 27 -24.47 -23.50 -3.17
C VAL A 27 -23.78 -22.36 -3.93
N LEU A 28 -24.54 -21.33 -4.37
CA LEU A 28 -23.97 -20.18 -5.04
C LEU A 28 -23.15 -19.30 -4.05
N ALA A 29 -23.64 -19.08 -2.84
CA ALA A 29 -22.92 -18.36 -1.80
C ALA A 29 -21.70 -19.16 -1.30
N GLY A 30 -21.85 -20.43 -1.03
CA GLY A 30 -20.77 -21.32 -0.61
C GLY A 30 -19.75 -21.59 -1.73
N GLY A 31 -20.20 -21.80 -2.96
CA GLY A 31 -19.33 -21.98 -4.12
C GLY A 31 -18.53 -20.71 -4.44
N GLY A 32 -19.14 -19.54 -4.33
CA GLY A 32 -18.44 -18.26 -4.48
C GLY A 32 -17.38 -18.05 -3.39
N PHE A 33 -17.67 -18.40 -2.15
CA PHE A 33 -16.72 -18.32 -1.03
C PHE A 33 -15.56 -19.31 -1.19
N VAL A 34 -15.83 -20.56 -1.60
CA VAL A 34 -14.80 -21.59 -1.86
C VAL A 34 -13.93 -21.18 -3.05
N ALA A 35 -14.53 -20.68 -4.14
CA ALA A 35 -13.79 -20.22 -5.31
C ALA A 35 -12.91 -19.01 -4.96
N ALA A 36 -13.43 -18.02 -4.23
CA ALA A 36 -12.65 -16.88 -3.75
C ALA A 36 -11.49 -17.33 -2.85
N ASN A 37 -11.73 -18.28 -1.97
CA ASN A 37 -10.71 -18.82 -1.05
C ASN A 37 -9.62 -19.63 -1.80
N GLN A 38 -9.97 -20.41 -2.82
CA GLN A 38 -9.01 -21.11 -3.67
C GLN A 38 -8.16 -20.12 -4.49
N VAL A 39 -8.79 -19.11 -5.07
CA VAL A 39 -8.12 -18.03 -5.80
C VAL A 39 -7.12 -17.33 -4.89
N ILE A 40 -7.53 -16.88 -3.70
CA ILE A 40 -6.65 -16.19 -2.77
C ILE A 40 -5.51 -17.10 -2.29
N ASN A 41 -5.77 -18.37 -2.00
CA ASN A 41 -4.73 -19.33 -1.59
C ASN A 41 -3.68 -19.53 -2.69
N HIS A 42 -4.11 -19.72 -3.94
CA HIS A 42 -3.21 -19.90 -5.07
C HIS A 42 -2.22 -18.71 -5.22
N TYR A 43 -2.67 -17.49 -5.01
CA TYR A 43 -1.83 -16.30 -5.20
C TYR A 43 -0.98 -15.91 -4.01
N THR A 44 -1.36 -16.27 -2.79
CA THR A 44 -0.50 -16.01 -1.62
C THR A 44 0.79 -16.83 -1.66
N ASP A 45 0.79 -17.94 -2.40
CA ASP A 45 2.00 -18.76 -2.59
C ASP A 45 2.89 -18.23 -3.72
N GLU A 46 2.35 -17.42 -4.64
CA GLU A 46 3.09 -16.79 -5.75
C GLU A 46 3.74 -15.44 -5.39
N VAL A 47 3.36 -14.81 -4.27
CA VAL A 47 4.00 -13.57 -3.81
C VAL A 47 5.48 -13.81 -3.54
N HIS A 48 6.32 -12.95 -4.09
CA HIS A 48 7.75 -13.03 -3.83
C HIS A 48 8.04 -12.68 -2.36
N LYS A 49 8.57 -13.64 -1.62
CA LYS A 49 8.91 -13.49 -0.19
C LYS A 49 10.41 -13.30 -0.03
N ASP A 50 10.80 -12.37 0.83
CA ASP A 50 12.19 -12.09 1.19
C ASP A 50 12.30 -11.98 2.72
N ASP A 51 13.44 -12.32 3.27
CA ASP A 51 13.70 -12.20 4.72
C ASP A 51 14.10 -10.76 5.07
N ILE A 52 13.16 -9.83 4.97
CA ILE A 52 13.43 -8.42 5.26
C ILE A 52 13.53 -8.19 6.77
N LEU A 53 12.57 -8.70 7.54
CA LEU A 53 12.53 -8.53 8.98
C LEU A 53 13.55 -9.41 9.70
N GLY A 54 13.93 -10.56 9.14
CA GLY A 54 14.95 -11.44 9.70
C GLY A 54 16.31 -10.76 9.86
N ASN A 55 16.61 -9.79 9.01
CA ASN A 55 17.83 -8.99 9.06
C ASN A 55 17.74 -7.78 10.02
N ILE A 56 16.64 -7.62 10.74
CA ILE A 56 16.46 -6.59 11.79
C ILE A 56 16.67 -7.24 13.16
N PRO A 57 17.38 -6.60 14.11
CA PRO A 57 17.50 -7.09 15.49
C PRO A 57 16.13 -7.39 16.11
N GLN A 58 15.99 -8.50 16.81
CA GLN A 58 14.68 -8.96 17.29
C GLN A 58 13.97 -7.95 18.20
N ASN A 59 14.72 -7.21 19.02
CA ASN A 59 14.17 -6.14 19.87
C ASN A 59 13.64 -4.92 19.06
N GLU A 60 14.05 -4.80 17.80
CA GLU A 60 13.59 -3.74 16.89
C GLU A 60 12.41 -4.18 16.01
N ARG A 61 12.03 -5.48 16.01
CA ARG A 61 10.90 -6.00 15.23
C ARG A 61 9.56 -5.72 15.91
N ALA A 62 8.50 -5.59 15.11
CA ALA A 62 7.14 -5.65 15.62
C ALA A 62 6.82 -7.08 16.08
N SER A 63 5.97 -7.21 17.10
CA SER A 63 5.41 -8.50 17.46
C SER A 63 4.59 -9.04 16.29
N GLN A 64 4.82 -10.29 15.93
CA GLN A 64 4.04 -10.98 14.92
C GLN A 64 2.95 -11.82 15.59
N PRO A 65 1.73 -11.88 15.04
CA PRO A 65 0.73 -12.81 15.54
C PRO A 65 1.22 -14.25 15.39
N PRO A 66 0.82 -15.17 16.27
CA PRO A 66 1.09 -16.59 16.09
C PRO A 66 0.60 -17.08 14.72
N SER A 67 1.28 -18.07 14.14
CA SER A 67 0.88 -18.65 12.86
C SER A 67 -0.57 -19.16 12.93
N GLY A 68 -1.41 -18.72 11.98
CA GLY A 68 -2.83 -19.07 11.92
C GLY A 68 -3.75 -18.24 12.83
N ALA A 69 -3.22 -17.31 13.62
CA ALA A 69 -4.04 -16.34 14.34
C ALA A 69 -4.57 -15.25 13.39
N PRO A 70 -5.80 -14.76 13.61
CA PRO A 70 -6.32 -13.64 12.83
C PRO A 70 -5.40 -12.42 12.92
N VAL A 71 -5.21 -11.72 11.81
CA VAL A 71 -4.51 -10.44 11.82
C VAL A 71 -5.37 -9.41 12.55
N THR A 72 -4.79 -8.80 13.56
CA THR A 72 -5.44 -7.74 14.36
C THR A 72 -4.65 -6.44 14.23
N GLY A 73 -5.36 -5.31 14.23
CA GLY A 73 -4.73 -3.98 14.23
C GLY A 73 -4.34 -3.52 15.65
N PRO A 74 -3.67 -2.36 15.75
CA PRO A 74 -3.25 -1.53 14.63
C PRO A 74 -2.04 -2.11 13.88
N LEU A 75 -1.92 -1.81 12.59
CA LEU A 75 -0.85 -2.31 11.74
C LEU A 75 -0.11 -1.17 11.05
N ASN A 76 1.21 -1.27 11.03
CA ASN A 76 2.09 -0.38 10.28
C ASN A 76 2.70 -1.14 9.10
N ILE A 77 2.32 -0.75 7.88
CA ILE A 77 2.83 -1.33 6.63
C ILE A 77 3.70 -0.29 5.95
N LEU A 78 4.98 -0.60 5.73
CA LEU A 78 5.89 0.29 5.02
C LEU A 78 5.99 -0.13 3.56
N MET A 79 5.48 0.69 2.67
CA MET A 79 5.60 0.49 1.22
C MET A 79 6.82 1.24 0.70
N LEU A 80 7.69 0.51 0.01
CA LEU A 80 8.87 1.01 -0.68
C LEU A 80 8.66 0.86 -2.19
N GLY A 81 8.53 1.97 -2.89
CA GLY A 81 8.45 2.01 -4.35
C GLY A 81 9.84 2.14 -4.96
N SER A 82 10.20 1.24 -5.89
CA SER A 82 11.49 1.28 -6.58
C SER A 82 11.32 1.04 -8.07
N ASP A 83 12.13 1.72 -8.90
CA ASP A 83 12.15 1.51 -10.36
C ASP A 83 12.74 0.14 -10.75
N ASN A 84 13.51 -0.49 -9.87
CA ASN A 84 14.27 -1.72 -10.13
C ASN A 84 13.70 -2.96 -9.39
N ALA A 85 12.49 -2.89 -8.87
CA ALA A 85 11.85 -4.00 -8.16
C ALA A 85 11.17 -5.00 -9.13
N ASP A 86 11.68 -5.19 -10.34
CA ASP A 86 11.25 -6.29 -11.17
C ASP A 86 11.81 -7.62 -10.62
N GLY A 87 10.96 -8.65 -10.55
CA GLY A 87 11.28 -9.92 -9.89
C GLY A 87 12.51 -10.65 -10.46
N SER A 88 13.04 -10.23 -11.63
CA SER A 88 14.24 -10.80 -12.23
C SER A 88 15.53 -10.31 -11.56
N ARG A 89 15.54 -9.09 -11.00
CA ARG A 89 16.68 -8.50 -10.30
C ARG A 89 16.53 -8.54 -8.77
N ALA A 90 15.34 -8.79 -8.25
CA ALA A 90 15.12 -9.01 -6.82
C ALA A 90 15.83 -10.27 -6.29
N LYS A 91 16.22 -11.20 -7.17
CA LYS A 91 16.98 -12.42 -6.82
C LYS A 91 18.46 -12.17 -6.51
N THR A 92 19.00 -11.04 -6.89
CA THR A 92 20.35 -10.67 -6.51
C THR A 92 20.28 -9.76 -5.29
N GLN A 93 20.81 -10.21 -4.17
CA GLN A 93 21.00 -9.41 -2.93
C GLN A 93 21.88 -8.17 -3.15
N ASN A 94 22.33 -7.94 -4.38
CA ASN A 94 23.16 -6.80 -4.73
C ASN A 94 22.26 -5.58 -5.01
N VAL A 95 21.87 -4.89 -3.93
CA VAL A 95 21.07 -3.65 -3.94
C VAL A 95 21.91 -2.40 -4.22
N GLN A 96 23.18 -2.53 -4.59
CA GLN A 96 24.03 -1.37 -4.90
C GLN A 96 23.44 -0.54 -6.02
N GLY A 97 23.19 0.75 -5.75
CA GLY A 97 22.63 1.69 -6.70
C GLY A 97 21.09 1.70 -6.76
N GLN A 98 20.38 0.85 -6.02
CA GLN A 98 18.92 0.93 -5.89
C GLN A 98 18.54 2.07 -4.94
N ARG A 99 17.46 2.78 -5.30
CA ARG A 99 16.88 3.83 -4.45
C ARG A 99 15.39 3.57 -4.25
N ALA A 100 14.92 3.82 -3.05
CA ALA A 100 13.49 3.89 -2.79
C ALA A 100 13.00 5.28 -3.25
N ASP A 101 12.31 5.33 -4.37
CA ASP A 101 11.80 6.58 -4.95
C ASP A 101 10.45 7.00 -4.39
N SER A 102 9.76 6.09 -3.73
CA SER A 102 8.53 6.35 -2.99
C SER A 102 8.58 5.60 -1.66
N ILE A 103 8.32 6.28 -0.56
CA ILE A 103 8.30 5.71 0.78
C ILE A 103 6.98 6.14 1.42
N ILE A 104 6.07 5.19 1.60
CA ILE A 104 4.74 5.45 2.16
C ILE A 104 4.50 4.51 3.34
N LEU A 105 4.20 5.09 4.48
CA LEU A 105 3.77 4.36 5.66
C LEU A 105 2.24 4.32 5.68
N PHE A 106 1.68 3.14 5.65
CA PHE A 106 0.25 2.92 5.89
C PHE A 106 0.06 2.47 7.34
N HIS A 107 -0.75 3.19 8.07
CA HIS A 107 -1.24 2.80 9.37
C HIS A 107 -2.71 2.40 9.25
N ILE A 108 -3.02 1.17 9.60
CA ILE A 108 -4.39 0.65 9.66
C ILE A 108 -4.79 0.62 11.14
N ASP A 109 -5.89 1.29 11.47
CA ASP A 109 -6.39 1.37 12.83
C ASP A 109 -6.77 -0.02 13.41
N LYS A 110 -6.88 -0.10 14.73
CA LYS A 110 -7.23 -1.35 15.45
C LYS A 110 -8.55 -1.95 14.97
N GLY A 111 -9.48 -1.12 14.53
CA GLY A 111 -10.81 -1.55 14.07
C GLY A 111 -10.88 -1.92 12.60
N PHE A 112 -9.82 -1.78 11.82
CA PHE A 112 -9.83 -1.90 10.36
C PHE A 112 -10.91 -1.03 9.70
N GLN A 113 -11.11 0.19 10.25
CA GLN A 113 -12.08 1.16 9.73
C GLN A 113 -11.39 2.26 8.94
N HIS A 114 -10.14 2.61 9.31
CA HIS A 114 -9.39 3.70 8.70
C HIS A 114 -7.98 3.27 8.32
N VAL A 115 -7.50 3.84 7.22
CA VAL A 115 -6.11 3.74 6.76
C VAL A 115 -5.54 5.14 6.65
N TYR A 116 -4.42 5.38 7.31
CA TYR A 116 -3.68 6.63 7.22
C TYR A 116 -2.41 6.40 6.41
N ALA A 117 -2.31 7.07 5.26
CA ALA A 117 -1.19 6.92 4.34
C ALA A 117 -0.26 8.15 4.44
N PHE A 118 0.92 7.96 4.99
CA PHE A 118 1.92 9.02 5.18
C PHE A 118 3.06 8.86 4.18
N SER A 119 3.16 9.76 3.20
CA SER A 119 4.34 9.85 2.35
C SER A 119 5.50 10.47 3.13
N ILE A 120 6.68 9.83 3.01
CA ILE A 120 7.92 10.33 3.60
C ILE A 120 8.84 10.72 2.45
N GLU A 121 9.32 11.96 2.47
CA GLU A 121 10.18 12.45 1.40
C GLU A 121 11.50 11.68 1.39
N ARG A 122 11.87 11.15 0.21
CA ARG A 122 13.01 10.24 0.02
C ARG A 122 14.37 10.89 0.29
N ASP A 123 14.49 12.21 0.03
CA ASP A 123 15.70 12.99 0.27
C ASP A 123 15.78 13.56 1.69
N SER A 124 14.89 13.11 2.60
CA SER A 124 14.88 13.46 4.01
C SER A 124 16.23 13.18 4.66
N TYR A 125 16.82 14.19 5.31
CA TYR A 125 18.07 14.10 6.06
C TYR A 125 17.85 13.43 7.40
N VAL A 126 18.14 12.15 7.49
CA VAL A 126 17.83 11.30 8.64
C VAL A 126 19.07 10.58 9.18
N LYS A 127 19.00 10.13 10.44
CA LYS A 127 20.00 9.23 11.00
C LYS A 127 19.74 7.81 10.51
N ILE A 128 20.70 7.26 9.76
CA ILE A 128 20.69 5.88 9.28
C ILE A 128 21.55 5.04 10.23
N PRO A 129 21.01 3.95 10.83
CA PRO A 129 21.76 3.05 11.70
C PRO A 129 22.94 2.39 10.99
N ALA A 130 23.92 1.92 11.74
CA ALA A 130 24.99 1.09 11.19
C ALA A 130 24.43 -0.25 10.66
N SER A 131 25.00 -0.73 9.54
CA SER A 131 24.63 -2.00 8.91
C SER A 131 25.70 -2.43 7.91
N GLY A 132 26.20 -3.65 8.02
CA GLY A 132 27.25 -4.16 7.14
C GLY A 132 28.49 -3.25 7.15
N SER A 133 28.89 -2.77 5.98
CA SER A 133 30.02 -1.85 5.81
C SER A 133 29.69 -0.39 6.18
N TRP A 134 28.40 -0.03 6.27
CA TRP A 134 27.96 1.30 6.67
C TRP A 134 28.09 1.49 8.18
N GLN A 135 28.93 2.42 8.60
CA GLN A 135 29.22 2.70 10.02
C GLN A 135 28.11 3.48 10.75
N GLY A 136 27.04 3.82 10.04
CA GLY A 136 26.00 4.71 10.56
C GLY A 136 26.35 6.17 10.36
N GLY A 137 25.30 7.02 10.34
CA GLY A 137 25.47 8.45 10.11
C GLY A 137 24.18 9.10 9.66
N ARG A 138 24.29 10.32 9.14
CA ARG A 138 23.15 11.05 8.56
C ARG A 138 23.32 11.15 7.05
N ASP A 139 22.26 10.80 6.34
CA ASP A 139 22.17 10.93 4.89
C ASP A 139 20.71 10.95 4.45
N LYS A 140 20.46 10.97 3.12
CA LYS A 140 19.13 10.83 2.54
C LYS A 140 18.49 9.51 2.94
N LEU A 141 17.22 9.53 3.30
CA LEU A 141 16.48 8.31 3.65
C LEU A 141 16.59 7.23 2.57
N ASN A 142 16.50 7.61 1.27
CA ASN A 142 16.61 6.66 0.16
C ASN A 142 18.00 5.98 0.05
N ALA A 143 19.06 6.59 0.59
CA ALA A 143 20.40 6.02 0.60
C ALA A 143 20.50 4.79 1.54
N SER A 144 19.63 4.68 2.53
CA SER A 144 19.57 3.52 3.43
C SER A 144 19.39 2.20 2.67
N LEU A 145 18.64 2.24 1.55
CA LEU A 145 18.45 1.06 0.69
C LEU A 145 19.77 0.60 0.05
N SER A 146 20.60 1.54 -0.39
CA SER A 146 21.90 1.24 -1.00
C SER A 146 22.94 0.81 0.05
N TYR A 147 22.84 1.30 1.29
CA TYR A 147 23.81 1.01 2.35
C TYR A 147 23.59 -0.34 3.04
N GLY A 148 22.35 -0.75 3.23
CA GLY A 148 22.03 -1.97 3.98
C GLY A 148 20.69 -2.60 3.59
N GLY A 149 20.22 -2.31 2.38
CA GLY A 149 19.02 -2.95 1.82
C GLY A 149 17.71 -2.53 2.49
N ARG A 150 16.71 -3.34 2.23
CA ARG A 150 15.34 -3.12 2.71
C ARG A 150 15.24 -3.07 4.22
N ALA A 151 15.95 -3.96 4.90
CA ALA A 151 15.99 -4.02 6.36
C ALA A 151 16.51 -2.72 6.98
N LEU A 152 17.57 -2.13 6.43
CA LEU A 152 18.11 -0.86 6.93
C LEU A 152 17.15 0.30 6.67
N THR A 153 16.44 0.29 5.54
CA THR A 153 15.42 1.30 5.25
C THR A 153 14.26 1.21 6.25
N VAL A 154 13.78 0.01 6.56
CA VAL A 154 12.77 -0.23 7.60
C VAL A 154 13.24 0.31 8.95
N ARG A 155 14.45 -0.07 9.41
CA ARG A 155 15.04 0.40 10.67
C ARG A 155 15.18 1.93 10.72
N THR A 156 15.55 2.54 9.59
CA THR A 156 15.69 3.99 9.48
C THR A 156 14.35 4.70 9.69
N VAL A 157 13.26 4.20 9.06
CA VAL A 157 11.92 4.74 9.25
C VAL A 157 11.40 4.50 10.66
N GLN A 158 11.63 3.31 11.23
CA GLN A 158 11.28 2.99 12.62
C GLN A 158 11.93 3.99 13.59
N ASN A 159 13.23 4.26 13.42
CA ASN A 159 13.96 5.19 14.26
C ASN A 159 13.53 6.65 14.05
N LEU A 160 13.20 7.04 12.82
CA LEU A 160 12.70 8.37 12.50
C LEU A 160 11.40 8.70 13.24
N LEU A 161 10.50 7.73 13.31
CA LEU A 161 9.15 7.91 13.86
C LEU A 161 8.98 7.34 15.29
N GLY A 162 9.93 6.54 15.77
CA GLY A 162 9.81 5.86 17.07
C GLY A 162 8.73 4.77 17.10
N ILE A 163 8.49 4.10 15.99
CA ILE A 163 7.46 3.07 15.83
C ILE A 163 8.06 1.73 15.40
N LYS A 164 7.23 0.68 15.40
CA LYS A 164 7.57 -0.61 14.80
C LYS A 164 6.80 -0.79 13.49
N ILE A 165 7.44 -1.39 12.47
CA ILE A 165 6.82 -1.77 11.20
C ILE A 165 6.46 -3.24 11.27
N ASN A 166 5.18 -3.55 11.02
CA ASN A 166 4.68 -4.93 11.00
C ASN A 166 5.06 -5.63 9.70
N TYR A 167 4.76 -4.98 8.57
CA TYR A 167 4.94 -5.59 7.25
C TYR A 167 5.58 -4.62 6.26
N PRO A 168 6.85 -4.82 5.89
CA PRO A 168 7.45 -4.12 4.76
C PRO A 168 6.97 -4.74 3.45
N VAL A 169 6.62 -3.87 2.50
CA VAL A 169 6.19 -4.24 1.15
C VAL A 169 7.02 -3.45 0.14
N VAL A 170 7.63 -4.14 -0.80
CA VAL A 170 8.34 -3.49 -1.90
C VAL A 170 7.53 -3.66 -3.17
N ILE A 171 7.27 -2.56 -3.86
CA ILE A 171 6.48 -2.57 -5.10
C ILE A 171 7.27 -1.89 -6.22
N SER A 172 7.23 -2.48 -7.42
CA SER A 172 7.81 -1.83 -8.59
C SER A 172 6.84 -0.79 -9.16
N PHE A 173 7.37 0.27 -9.75
CA PHE A 173 6.52 1.19 -10.53
C PHE A 173 5.83 0.47 -11.69
N ALA A 174 6.45 -0.57 -12.25
CA ALA A 174 5.82 -1.42 -13.26
C ALA A 174 4.56 -2.12 -12.74
N ALA A 175 4.51 -2.51 -11.45
CA ALA A 175 3.31 -3.07 -10.84
C ALA A 175 2.16 -2.06 -10.81
N LEU A 176 2.45 -0.81 -10.43
CA LEU A 176 1.43 0.24 -10.40
C LEU A 176 0.88 0.52 -11.78
N ILE A 177 1.74 0.58 -12.81
CA ILE A 177 1.36 0.75 -14.22
C ILE A 177 0.41 -0.37 -14.66
N LYS A 178 0.81 -1.62 -14.42
CA LYS A 178 0.00 -2.79 -14.75
C LYS A 178 -1.33 -2.81 -13.98
N ALA A 179 -1.32 -2.38 -12.72
CA ALA A 179 -2.56 -2.27 -11.92
C ALA A 179 -3.52 -1.24 -12.49
N VAL A 180 -3.00 -0.10 -12.97
CA VAL A 180 -3.80 0.94 -13.65
C VAL A 180 -4.45 0.37 -14.91
N ASP A 181 -3.70 -0.34 -15.75
CA ASP A 181 -4.24 -0.96 -16.96
C ASP A 181 -5.28 -2.06 -16.62
N ALA A 182 -5.03 -2.87 -15.59
CA ALA A 182 -5.92 -3.96 -15.19
C ALA A 182 -7.30 -3.47 -14.70
N VAL A 183 -7.39 -2.26 -14.15
CA VAL A 183 -8.69 -1.64 -13.78
C VAL A 183 -9.31 -0.83 -14.91
N GLY A 184 -8.69 -0.80 -16.10
CA GLY A 184 -9.16 -0.05 -17.28
C GLY A 184 -8.80 1.43 -17.23
N GLY A 185 -7.70 1.80 -16.60
CA GLY A 185 -7.24 3.18 -16.43
C GLY A 185 -7.82 3.86 -15.20
N VAL A 186 -7.25 5.02 -14.84
CA VAL A 186 -7.69 5.84 -13.70
C VAL A 186 -7.87 7.30 -14.09
N ASP A 187 -8.79 7.98 -13.43
CA ASP A 187 -9.04 9.39 -13.68
C ASP A 187 -8.35 10.24 -12.59
N VAL A 188 -7.56 11.22 -13.03
CA VAL A 188 -6.89 12.18 -12.15
C VAL A 188 -7.25 13.61 -12.57
N THR A 189 -7.30 14.52 -11.61
CA THR A 189 -7.56 15.94 -11.87
C THR A 189 -6.31 16.77 -11.67
N VAL A 190 -5.89 17.50 -12.68
CA VAL A 190 -4.74 18.42 -12.67
C VAL A 190 -5.25 19.83 -12.40
N ASP A 191 -4.81 20.46 -11.31
CA ASP A 191 -5.26 21.81 -10.93
C ASP A 191 -4.68 22.91 -11.79
N LYS A 192 -3.46 22.72 -12.25
CA LYS A 192 -2.72 23.71 -13.03
C LYS A 192 -1.97 23.06 -14.16
N THR A 193 -2.03 23.67 -15.35
CA THR A 193 -1.24 23.20 -16.49
C THR A 193 0.26 23.20 -16.16
N THR A 194 0.91 22.06 -16.40
CA THR A 194 2.34 21.86 -16.16
C THR A 194 2.99 21.26 -17.41
N TYR A 195 4.23 21.66 -17.69
CA TYR A 195 5.01 21.12 -18.80
C TYR A 195 6.30 20.51 -18.29
N ASP A 196 6.55 19.27 -18.65
CA ASP A 196 7.83 18.61 -18.40
C ASP A 196 8.71 18.71 -19.64
N ASN A 197 9.80 19.45 -19.54
CA ASN A 197 10.72 19.70 -20.66
C ASN A 197 11.61 18.48 -21.00
N GLN A 198 11.81 17.55 -20.06
CA GLN A 198 12.55 16.32 -20.31
C GLN A 198 11.69 15.28 -21.02
N MET A 199 10.47 15.07 -20.54
CA MET A 199 9.53 14.13 -21.15
C MET A 199 8.77 14.73 -22.33
N LYS A 200 8.90 16.04 -22.59
CA LYS A 200 8.16 16.80 -23.62
C LYS A 200 6.64 16.56 -23.52
N ARG A 201 6.13 16.54 -22.30
CA ARG A 201 4.71 16.26 -22.00
C ARG A 201 4.07 17.44 -21.29
N THR A 202 2.89 17.82 -21.75
CA THR A 202 2.03 18.81 -21.08
C THR A 202 0.86 18.09 -20.41
N TRP A 203 0.63 18.41 -19.14
CA TRP A 203 -0.58 18.06 -18.43
C TRP A 203 -1.42 19.33 -18.27
N THR A 204 -2.48 19.45 -19.03
CA THR A 204 -3.37 20.61 -18.97
C THR A 204 -4.24 20.55 -17.73
N LYS A 205 -4.67 21.72 -17.23
CA LYS A 205 -5.67 21.78 -16.16
C LYS A 205 -6.94 21.01 -16.57
N GLY A 206 -7.48 20.18 -15.66
CA GLY A 206 -8.70 19.40 -15.88
C GLY A 206 -8.50 17.92 -15.53
N THR A 207 -9.52 17.12 -15.82
CA THR A 207 -9.51 15.68 -15.58
C THR A 207 -8.89 14.94 -16.77
N HIS A 208 -8.00 14.01 -16.46
CA HIS A 208 -7.32 13.16 -17.44
C HIS A 208 -7.58 11.70 -17.11
N HIS A 209 -7.98 10.93 -18.12
CA HIS A 209 -7.99 9.47 -18.04
C HIS A 209 -6.58 8.96 -18.35
N LEU A 210 -5.94 8.30 -17.38
CA LEU A 210 -4.59 7.78 -17.50
C LEU A 210 -4.62 6.28 -17.78
N THR A 211 -4.00 5.86 -18.87
CA THR A 211 -3.54 4.47 -19.06
C THR A 211 -2.34 4.20 -18.15
N GLY A 212 -1.86 2.96 -18.07
CA GLY A 212 -0.66 2.65 -17.30
C GLY A 212 0.56 3.44 -17.76
N LEU A 213 0.73 3.63 -19.09
CA LEU A 213 1.83 4.44 -19.64
C LEU A 213 1.70 5.93 -19.27
N ASP A 214 0.49 6.48 -19.37
CA ASP A 214 0.22 7.87 -18.96
C ASP A 214 0.46 8.05 -17.46
N ALA A 215 0.01 7.10 -16.64
CA ALA A 215 0.27 7.11 -15.20
C ALA A 215 1.77 7.08 -14.88
N GLN A 216 2.56 6.28 -15.61
CA GLN A 216 4.01 6.29 -15.47
C GLN A 216 4.61 7.66 -15.73
N GLN A 217 4.24 8.31 -16.82
CA GLN A 217 4.72 9.65 -17.15
C GLN A 217 4.27 10.68 -16.13
N TYR A 218 3.01 10.62 -15.69
CA TYR A 218 2.44 11.50 -14.67
C TYR A 218 3.18 11.40 -13.32
N LEU A 219 3.49 10.19 -12.90
CA LEU A 219 4.20 9.90 -11.65
C LEU A 219 5.69 10.28 -11.69
N ARG A 220 6.30 10.26 -12.87
CA ARG A 220 7.74 10.55 -13.06
C ARG A 220 8.02 12.02 -13.31
N GLN A 221 7.02 12.84 -13.58
CA GLN A 221 7.26 14.26 -13.82
C GLN A 221 7.96 14.91 -12.62
N ARG A 222 9.05 15.59 -12.89
CA ARG A 222 9.82 16.39 -11.90
C ARG A 222 9.98 17.85 -12.33
N HIS A 223 10.02 18.10 -13.63
CA HIS A 223 10.20 19.42 -14.20
C HIS A 223 8.87 20.12 -14.43
N GLY A 224 8.86 21.43 -14.24
CA GLY A 224 7.63 22.22 -14.38
C GLY A 224 6.64 22.09 -13.23
N LEU A 225 7.03 21.45 -12.13
CA LEU A 225 6.28 21.37 -10.88
C LEU A 225 6.86 22.40 -9.90
N ASN A 226 6.00 23.25 -9.32
CA ASN A 226 6.43 24.33 -8.42
C ASN A 226 6.97 23.78 -7.08
N GLY A 227 6.36 22.69 -6.58
CA GLY A 227 6.74 22.01 -5.35
C GLY A 227 7.69 20.82 -5.54
N SER A 228 8.23 20.61 -6.78
CA SER A 228 9.20 19.55 -7.08
C SER A 228 8.78 18.17 -6.56
N ASP A 229 9.49 17.59 -5.58
CA ASP A 229 9.24 16.27 -5.02
C ASP A 229 7.92 16.17 -4.21
N TYR A 230 7.45 17.28 -3.62
CA TYR A 230 6.15 17.32 -2.94
C TYR A 230 4.99 17.15 -3.91
N ASP A 231 5.04 17.83 -5.05
CA ASP A 231 4.02 17.69 -6.08
C ASP A 231 4.05 16.27 -6.67
N ARG A 232 5.22 15.67 -6.78
CA ARG A 232 5.36 14.26 -7.18
C ARG A 232 4.71 13.32 -6.16
N MET A 233 4.93 13.52 -4.86
CA MET A 233 4.28 12.73 -3.81
C MET A 233 2.76 12.87 -3.85
N LYS A 234 2.22 14.07 -4.06
CA LYS A 234 0.79 14.29 -4.24
C LYS A 234 0.24 13.54 -5.45
N ARG A 235 0.94 13.56 -6.58
CA ARG A 235 0.57 12.78 -7.76
C ARG A 235 0.59 11.28 -7.52
N GLN A 236 1.56 10.77 -6.77
CA GLN A 236 1.60 9.37 -6.36
C GLN A 236 0.37 9.01 -5.50
N GLN A 237 0.07 9.83 -4.49
CA GLN A 237 -1.12 9.66 -3.65
C GLN A 237 -2.41 9.73 -4.48
N GLN A 238 -2.50 10.66 -5.42
CA GLN A 238 -3.65 10.82 -6.31
C GLN A 238 -3.89 9.59 -7.18
N VAL A 239 -2.85 9.04 -7.82
CA VAL A 239 -2.96 7.82 -8.64
C VAL A 239 -3.34 6.62 -7.77
N ILE A 240 -2.75 6.47 -6.57
CA ILE A 240 -3.12 5.40 -5.63
C ILE A 240 -4.59 5.55 -5.22
N ARG A 241 -5.04 6.76 -4.89
CA ARG A 241 -6.44 7.03 -4.55
C ARG A 241 -7.37 6.69 -5.72
N ALA A 242 -7.03 7.14 -6.93
CA ALA A 242 -7.83 6.87 -8.12
C ALA A 242 -7.90 5.36 -8.45
N LEU A 243 -6.79 4.63 -8.24
CA LEU A 243 -6.75 3.17 -8.41
C LEU A 243 -7.66 2.46 -7.41
N VAL A 244 -7.59 2.83 -6.11
CA VAL A 244 -8.48 2.27 -5.08
C VAL A 244 -9.94 2.59 -5.39
N SER A 245 -10.25 3.83 -5.78
CA SER A 245 -11.59 4.25 -6.19
C SER A 245 -12.11 3.39 -7.34
N LYS A 246 -11.31 3.26 -8.40
CA LYS A 246 -11.68 2.50 -9.60
C LYS A 246 -11.88 1.02 -9.29
N ALA A 247 -10.98 0.41 -8.51
CA ALA A 247 -11.10 -0.99 -8.10
C ALA A 247 -12.39 -1.24 -7.29
N THR A 248 -12.80 -0.28 -6.47
CA THR A 248 -14.02 -0.35 -5.66
C THR A 248 -15.27 -0.15 -6.53
N THR A 249 -15.32 0.93 -7.32
CA THR A 249 -16.51 1.32 -8.09
C THR A 249 -16.76 0.44 -9.31
N ALA A 250 -15.70 -0.06 -9.96
CA ALA A 250 -15.82 -0.97 -11.10
C ALA A 250 -16.17 -2.41 -10.69
N GLY A 251 -16.41 -2.68 -9.40
CA GLY A 251 -16.75 -4.01 -8.90
C GLY A 251 -15.60 -5.01 -9.02
N VAL A 252 -14.35 -4.53 -9.13
CA VAL A 252 -13.17 -5.41 -9.22
C VAL A 252 -13.02 -6.21 -7.94
N LEU A 253 -13.22 -5.56 -6.77
CA LEU A 253 -13.09 -6.20 -5.45
C LEU A 253 -14.20 -7.21 -5.16
N THR A 254 -15.37 -7.06 -5.78
CA THR A 254 -16.54 -7.93 -5.60
C THR A 254 -16.63 -9.03 -6.65
N ASN A 255 -15.93 -8.91 -7.78
CA ASN A 255 -15.90 -9.92 -8.82
C ASN A 255 -14.63 -10.76 -8.72
N PRO A 256 -14.72 -12.06 -8.37
CA PRO A 256 -13.55 -12.93 -8.16
C PRO A 256 -12.62 -13.01 -9.40
N TYR A 257 -13.18 -13.02 -10.61
CA TYR A 257 -12.38 -13.10 -11.84
C TYR A 257 -11.59 -11.83 -12.11
N ARG A 258 -12.19 -10.65 -11.88
CA ARG A 258 -11.51 -9.34 -12.05
C ARG A 258 -10.47 -9.12 -10.96
N LEU A 259 -10.81 -9.45 -9.72
CA LEU A 259 -9.86 -9.41 -8.60
C LEU A 259 -8.67 -10.31 -8.86
N ASN A 260 -8.93 -11.52 -9.33
CA ASN A 260 -7.92 -12.47 -9.75
C ASN A 260 -6.98 -11.89 -10.82
N GLY A 261 -7.52 -11.32 -11.89
CA GLY A 261 -6.72 -10.68 -12.95
C GLY A 261 -5.86 -9.53 -12.42
N LEU A 262 -6.39 -8.71 -11.53
CA LEU A 262 -5.63 -7.63 -10.89
C LEU A 262 -4.50 -8.18 -10.01
N ILE A 263 -4.78 -9.17 -9.17
CA ILE A 263 -3.78 -9.81 -8.30
C ILE A 263 -2.66 -10.43 -9.14
N GLN A 264 -2.98 -11.24 -10.15
CA GLN A 264 -1.98 -11.84 -11.04
C GLN A 264 -1.07 -10.81 -11.70
N THR A 265 -1.66 -9.71 -12.12
CA THR A 265 -0.93 -8.62 -12.79
C THR A 265 0.09 -7.96 -11.87
N VAL A 266 -0.22 -7.83 -10.58
CA VAL A 266 0.60 -7.09 -9.61
C VAL A 266 1.55 -8.01 -8.84
N ILE A 267 1.15 -9.25 -8.57
CA ILE A 267 1.80 -10.16 -7.62
C ILE A 267 3.28 -10.44 -7.95
N SER A 268 3.60 -10.59 -9.24
CA SER A 268 4.98 -10.82 -9.72
C SER A 268 5.92 -9.63 -9.50
N SER A 269 5.36 -8.47 -9.15
CA SER A 269 6.08 -7.21 -9.01
C SER A 269 6.01 -6.66 -7.58
N VAL A 270 5.53 -7.47 -6.63
CA VAL A 270 5.46 -7.18 -5.20
C VAL A 270 6.36 -8.15 -4.44
N VAL A 271 7.17 -7.61 -3.54
CA VAL A 271 7.98 -8.40 -2.60
C VAL A 271 7.52 -8.07 -1.20
N VAL A 272 7.23 -9.08 -0.40
CA VAL A 272 6.84 -8.94 1.00
C VAL A 272 7.83 -9.67 1.91
N ASP A 273 7.80 -9.34 3.19
CA ASP A 273 8.53 -10.15 4.17
C ASP A 273 7.94 -11.57 4.26
N GLN A 274 8.79 -12.56 4.49
CA GLN A 274 8.38 -13.97 4.58
C GLN A 274 7.33 -14.23 5.68
N THR A 275 7.29 -13.39 6.71
CA THR A 275 6.33 -13.49 7.81
C THR A 275 5.00 -12.81 7.50
N THR A 276 4.86 -12.13 6.34
CA THR A 276 3.66 -11.37 5.99
C THR A 276 2.48 -12.31 5.68
N PRO A 277 1.40 -12.27 6.46
CA PRO A 277 0.21 -13.08 6.24
C PRO A 277 -0.68 -12.44 5.17
N VAL A 278 -0.23 -12.50 3.91
CA VAL A 278 -0.84 -11.77 2.78
C VAL A 278 -2.34 -12.06 2.66
N LYS A 279 -2.74 -13.34 2.80
CA LYS A 279 -4.13 -13.76 2.74
C LYS A 279 -4.98 -13.05 3.81
N ASP A 280 -4.51 -13.09 5.06
CA ASP A 280 -5.26 -12.55 6.18
C ASP A 280 -5.35 -11.02 6.11
N LEU A 281 -4.30 -10.36 5.60
CA LEU A 281 -4.30 -8.92 5.32
C LEU A 281 -5.32 -8.55 4.24
N ILE A 282 -5.43 -9.33 3.15
CA ILE A 282 -6.43 -9.12 2.10
C ILE A 282 -7.84 -9.27 2.69
N PHE A 283 -8.07 -10.30 3.51
CA PHE A 283 -9.36 -10.50 4.16
C PHE A 283 -9.70 -9.39 5.15
N ALA A 284 -8.75 -8.95 5.96
CA ALA A 284 -8.96 -7.87 6.92
C ALA A 284 -9.25 -6.53 6.20
N ALA A 285 -8.58 -6.27 5.09
CA ALA A 285 -8.73 -5.04 4.33
C ALA A 285 -10.00 -4.97 3.44
N ARG A 286 -10.74 -6.08 3.28
CA ARG A 286 -11.90 -6.15 2.36
C ARG A 286 -13.03 -5.16 2.67
N GLY A 287 -13.13 -4.71 3.93
CA GLY A 287 -14.12 -3.72 4.37
C GLY A 287 -13.67 -2.27 4.17
N LEU A 288 -12.40 -2.05 3.83
CA LEU A 288 -11.83 -0.73 3.66
C LEU A 288 -12.20 -0.18 2.27
N GLY A 289 -12.90 0.95 2.25
CA GLY A 289 -13.22 1.68 1.03
C GLY A 289 -12.36 2.94 0.87
N LEU A 290 -12.56 3.66 -0.23
CA LEU A 290 -11.83 4.91 -0.48
C LEU A 290 -12.06 5.96 0.61
N SER A 291 -13.28 6.04 1.16
CA SER A 291 -13.65 6.95 2.26
C SER A 291 -12.90 6.67 3.55
N SER A 292 -12.33 5.47 3.70
CA SER A 292 -11.55 5.05 4.86
C SER A 292 -10.08 5.46 4.76
N VAL A 293 -9.61 6.00 3.62
CA VAL A 293 -8.19 6.30 3.42
C VAL A 293 -7.93 7.79 3.53
N THR A 294 -7.10 8.18 4.49
CA THR A 294 -6.61 9.54 4.68
C THR A 294 -5.15 9.64 4.24
N PHE A 295 -4.85 10.54 3.30
CA PHE A 295 -3.51 10.78 2.81
C PHE A 295 -2.87 11.98 3.49
N SER A 296 -1.60 11.87 3.86
CA SER A 296 -0.80 12.94 4.42
C SER A 296 0.66 12.83 3.99
N THR A 297 1.44 13.86 4.25
CA THR A 297 2.89 13.86 4.02
C THR A 297 3.58 14.26 5.32
N LEU A 298 4.64 13.55 5.71
CA LEU A 298 5.44 13.92 6.85
C LEU A 298 6.03 15.32 6.64
N LYS A 299 5.75 16.22 7.57
CA LYS A 299 6.16 17.62 7.47
C LYS A 299 7.68 17.75 7.43
N THR A 300 8.17 18.62 6.54
CA THR A 300 9.56 19.04 6.49
C THR A 300 9.67 20.55 6.67
N ASN A 301 10.86 21.00 7.04
CA ASN A 301 11.22 22.42 7.24
C ASN A 301 12.02 22.95 6.04
N GLY A 302 11.81 22.36 4.85
CA GLY A 302 12.39 22.78 3.59
C GLY A 302 13.79 22.26 3.32
N ASN A 303 14.36 22.75 2.23
CA ASN A 303 15.65 22.31 1.71
C ASN A 303 16.81 22.61 2.65
N LEU A 304 17.76 21.68 2.72
CA LEU A 304 19.02 21.79 3.45
C LEU A 304 20.17 21.46 2.49
N LEU A 305 21.04 22.42 2.22
CA LEU A 305 22.25 22.22 1.41
C LEU A 305 23.45 21.93 2.31
N LEU A 306 24.03 20.75 2.20
CA LEU A 306 25.27 20.35 2.89
C LEU A 306 26.26 19.79 1.88
N ASN A 307 27.47 20.34 1.84
CA ASN A 307 28.54 19.89 0.95
C ASN A 307 28.09 19.74 -0.52
N ASN A 308 27.38 20.72 -1.05
CA ASN A 308 26.78 20.73 -2.39
C ASN A 308 25.72 19.64 -2.65
N THR A 309 25.24 18.95 -1.61
CA THR A 309 24.16 17.97 -1.69
C THR A 309 22.90 18.57 -1.09
N SER A 310 21.81 18.51 -1.85
CA SER A 310 20.49 18.96 -1.41
C SER A 310 19.79 17.85 -0.64
N TYR A 311 19.27 18.17 0.52
CA TYR A 311 18.49 17.32 1.41
C TYR A 311 17.16 18.01 1.77
N GLU A 312 16.18 17.23 2.21
CA GLU A 312 14.99 17.74 2.88
C GLU A 312 15.12 17.62 4.40
N ARG A 313 14.92 18.71 5.11
CA ARG A 313 15.01 18.74 6.58
C ARG A 313 13.67 18.32 7.18
N VAL A 314 13.63 17.12 7.76
CA VAL A 314 12.44 16.64 8.46
C VAL A 314 12.12 17.55 9.66
N ASP A 315 10.84 17.89 9.84
CA ASP A 315 10.37 18.50 11.08
C ASP A 315 10.33 17.42 12.17
N SER A 316 11.30 17.49 13.09
CA SER A 316 11.44 16.51 14.17
C SER A 316 10.27 16.52 15.15
N VAL A 317 9.61 17.68 15.32
CA VAL A 317 8.42 17.80 16.17
C VAL A 317 7.24 17.10 15.50
N ALA A 318 7.06 17.29 14.20
CA ALA A 318 6.04 16.60 13.43
C ALA A 318 6.28 15.09 13.38
N ALA A 319 7.53 14.65 13.18
CA ALA A 319 7.90 13.23 13.17
C ALA A 319 7.59 12.56 14.51
N THR A 320 7.98 13.19 15.63
CA THR A 320 7.67 12.70 16.98
C THR A 320 6.16 12.67 17.24
N ALA A 321 5.44 13.71 16.82
CA ALA A 321 3.98 13.78 16.98
C ALA A 321 3.28 12.70 16.17
N LEU A 322 3.75 12.44 14.93
CA LEU A 322 3.23 11.35 14.11
C LEU A 322 3.47 9.98 14.76
N GLY A 323 4.69 9.74 15.25
CA GLY A 323 5.00 8.49 15.94
C GLY A 323 4.12 8.24 17.17
N LYS A 324 3.82 9.30 17.95
CA LYS A 324 2.89 9.22 19.08
C LYS A 324 1.46 8.90 18.62
N ALA A 325 0.96 9.56 17.56
CA ALA A 325 -0.36 9.33 17.02
C ALA A 325 -0.52 7.87 16.52
N ILE A 326 0.49 7.35 15.84
CA ILE A 326 0.55 5.94 15.39
C ILE A 326 0.54 4.98 16.60
N THR A 327 1.33 5.25 17.63
CA THR A 327 1.43 4.39 18.80
C THR A 327 0.15 4.38 19.64
N SER A 328 -0.54 5.51 19.71
CA SER A 328 -1.83 5.64 20.43
C SER A 328 -3.04 5.26 19.58
N ASP A 329 -2.86 5.02 18.28
CA ASP A 329 -3.95 4.82 17.30
C ASP A 329 -4.98 5.97 17.30
N ASP A 330 -4.48 7.23 17.55
CA ASP A 330 -5.30 8.44 17.58
C ASP A 330 -4.62 9.60 16.85
N PHE A 331 -5.22 10.02 15.76
CA PHE A 331 -4.71 11.07 14.88
C PHE A 331 -5.38 12.44 15.08
N THR A 332 -6.34 12.55 15.99
CA THR A 332 -7.14 13.76 16.19
C THR A 332 -6.25 14.99 16.46
N THR A 333 -5.33 14.87 17.43
CA THR A 333 -4.41 15.97 17.78
C THR A 333 -3.39 16.22 16.67
N TYR A 334 -2.92 15.14 16.01
CA TYR A 334 -1.96 15.27 14.92
C TYR A 334 -2.55 16.05 13.75
N PHE A 335 -3.72 15.65 13.24
CA PHE A 335 -4.33 16.30 12.09
C PHE A 335 -4.88 17.70 12.37
N LYS A 336 -5.15 18.04 13.61
CA LYS A 336 -5.47 19.42 13.99
C LYS A 336 -4.29 20.37 13.72
N LYS A 337 -3.05 19.89 13.90
CA LYS A 337 -1.83 20.67 13.69
C LYS A 337 -1.24 20.51 12.28
N TYR A 338 -1.34 19.30 11.72
CA TYR A 338 -0.80 18.92 10.43
C TYR A 338 -1.92 18.30 9.59
N PRO A 339 -2.78 19.12 8.95
CA PRO A 339 -3.97 18.65 8.24
C PRO A 339 -3.59 17.68 7.12
N PRO A 340 -4.49 16.72 6.80
CA PRO A 340 -4.32 15.79 5.69
C PRO A 340 -4.14 16.52 4.35
N ASN A 341 -3.52 15.82 3.39
CA ASN A 341 -3.42 16.32 2.03
C ASN A 341 -4.78 16.26 1.32
N ASP A 342 -5.13 17.32 0.63
CA ASP A 342 -6.16 17.21 -0.40
C ASP A 342 -5.54 16.56 -1.64
N VAL A 343 -5.94 15.31 -1.89
CA VAL A 343 -5.47 14.51 -3.04
C VAL A 343 -6.60 14.31 -4.07
N SER A 344 -7.72 15.02 -3.92
CA SER A 344 -8.79 15.03 -4.93
C SER A 344 -8.32 15.71 -6.21
N HIS A 345 -7.40 16.66 -6.06
CA HIS A 345 -6.79 17.40 -7.15
C HIS A 345 -5.27 17.23 -7.15
N GLY A 346 -4.64 17.26 -8.32
CA GLY A 346 -3.20 17.29 -8.52
C GLY A 346 -2.69 18.72 -8.60
N SER A 347 -1.49 18.95 -8.14
CA SER A 347 -0.81 20.25 -8.28
C SER A 347 -0.30 20.49 -9.68
#